data_1c7210f7885b3d0f54c16d4ea366dc2a
#
_entry.id   1c7210f7885b3d0f54c16d4ea366dc2a
#
_cell.length_a   1.000
_cell.length_b   1.000
_cell.length_c   1.000
_cell.angle_alpha   90.00
_cell.angle_beta   90.00
_cell.angle_gamma   90.00
#
_symmetry.space_group_name_H-M   'P 1'
#
loop_
_entity.id
_entity.type
_entity.pdbx_description
1 polymer ?
#
loop_
_entity_poly.entity_id
_entity_poly.type
_entity_poly.pdbx_seq_one_letter_code
_entity_poly.pdbx_strand_id
1 'polypeptide(L)'
;MNEHHSNNRKIDPLKSLLLDDNTPNDKNRVEIGPTLLARREWESAGLELPDLQAMRKFRWNRLTKHIVDREYGGLLMFDPLNIRYATDSTNMQLWNTHNPFRAVLLCADGYMVIWDYKNSPFLSEFNPLVKEQRSGADLFYFDRGDKIGDAADVFANEVRLLINEHGNGNNRLAVDKIMLHGLRSLEALDFKVMDGEEVTEKSRSIKGIDEIKAMRCASY
;
A
#
# COMPACT_ATOMS: atom_id res chain seq x y z
N MET A 1 30.24 -19.69 19.58
CA MET A 1 30.55 -18.95 18.33
C MET A 1 29.28 -18.87 17.55
N ASN A 2 28.59 -17.70 17.59
CA ASN A 2 27.38 -17.49 16.81
C ASN A 2 27.80 -17.26 15.36
N GLU A 3 27.61 -18.27 14.53
CA GLU A 3 27.68 -18.07 13.09
C GLU A 3 26.49 -17.18 12.68
N HIS A 4 26.75 -15.90 12.54
CA HIS A 4 25.86 -15.04 11.79
C HIS A 4 25.87 -15.55 10.34
N HIS A 5 24.91 -16.41 10.00
CA HIS A 5 24.60 -16.69 8.62
C HIS A 5 24.08 -15.39 8.00
N SER A 6 25.00 -14.61 7.42
CA SER A 6 24.60 -13.55 6.52
C SER A 6 23.75 -14.22 5.43
N ASN A 7 22.48 -13.84 5.32
CA ASN A 7 21.64 -14.16 4.17
C ASN A 7 22.24 -13.46 2.94
N ASN A 8 23.39 -13.95 2.50
CA ASN A 8 23.99 -13.51 1.24
C ASN A 8 23.06 -13.98 0.14
N ARG A 9 22.23 -13.11 -0.37
CA ARG A 9 21.52 -13.31 -1.63
C ARG A 9 22.56 -13.78 -2.65
N LYS A 10 22.47 -15.03 -3.06
CA LYS A 10 23.26 -15.51 -4.20
C LYS A 10 22.71 -14.78 -5.42
N ILE A 11 23.45 -13.79 -5.90
CA ILE A 11 23.19 -13.19 -7.19
C ILE A 11 23.42 -14.28 -8.22
N ASP A 12 22.38 -14.70 -8.91
CA ASP A 12 22.50 -15.60 -10.03
C ASP A 12 22.91 -14.77 -11.27
N PRO A 13 24.16 -14.87 -11.73
CA PRO A 13 24.63 -14.07 -12.85
C PRO A 13 23.99 -14.46 -14.19
N LEU A 14 23.29 -15.60 -14.24
CA LEU A 14 22.61 -16.08 -15.44
C LEU A 14 21.16 -15.58 -15.54
N LYS A 15 20.62 -14.99 -14.46
CA LYS A 15 19.29 -14.38 -14.51
C LYS A 15 19.33 -13.07 -15.26
N SER A 16 18.44 -12.93 -16.23
CA SER A 16 18.27 -11.67 -16.95
C SER A 16 17.98 -10.53 -15.98
N LEU A 17 18.72 -9.45 -16.10
CA LEU A 17 18.51 -8.21 -15.37
C LEU A 17 17.34 -7.40 -15.95
N LEU A 18 16.87 -7.79 -17.12
CA LEU A 18 15.81 -7.13 -17.87
C LEU A 18 14.67 -8.11 -18.14
N LEU A 19 13.46 -7.60 -18.13
CA LEU A 19 12.27 -8.26 -18.67
C LEU A 19 12.32 -8.22 -20.22
N ASP A 20 11.42 -8.95 -20.88
CA ASP A 20 11.34 -9.01 -22.35
C ASP A 20 11.06 -7.63 -22.99
N ASP A 21 10.48 -6.70 -22.24
CA ASP A 21 10.24 -5.31 -22.64
C ASP A 21 11.41 -4.35 -22.34
N ASN A 22 12.59 -4.88 -21.97
CA ASN A 22 13.78 -4.15 -21.56
C ASN A 22 13.64 -3.32 -20.26
N THR A 23 12.62 -3.52 -19.46
CA THR A 23 12.54 -2.93 -18.13
C THR A 23 13.35 -3.74 -17.11
N PRO A 24 13.84 -3.12 -16.01
CA PRO A 24 14.58 -3.84 -14.97
C PRO A 24 13.74 -4.95 -14.33
N ASN A 25 14.30 -6.15 -14.23
CA ASN A 25 13.69 -7.27 -13.54
C ASN A 25 14.08 -7.28 -12.06
N ASP A 26 13.29 -6.65 -11.21
CA ASP A 26 13.53 -6.59 -9.77
C ASP A 26 12.81 -7.69 -8.97
N LYS A 27 11.94 -8.49 -9.60
CA LYS A 27 11.21 -9.60 -8.95
C LYS A 27 12.11 -10.56 -8.17
N ASN A 28 13.28 -10.84 -8.70
CA ASN A 28 14.22 -11.78 -8.09
C ASN A 28 15.17 -11.14 -7.07
N ARG A 29 15.06 -9.84 -6.83
CA ARG A 29 15.92 -9.08 -5.93
C ARG A 29 15.26 -8.72 -4.62
N VAL A 30 13.93 -8.84 -4.55
CA VAL A 30 13.13 -8.46 -3.38
C VAL A 30 12.45 -9.70 -2.82
N GLU A 31 12.71 -9.98 -1.55
CA GLU A 31 11.95 -10.99 -0.81
C GLU A 31 10.64 -10.36 -0.31
N ILE A 32 9.53 -11.02 -0.66
CA ILE A 32 8.20 -10.58 -0.23
C ILE A 32 7.72 -11.55 0.85
N GLY A 33 7.55 -11.02 2.06
CA GLY A 33 7.13 -11.79 3.22
C GLY A 33 8.30 -12.44 3.98
N PRO A 34 8.00 -13.31 4.95
CA PRO A 34 8.99 -13.99 5.77
C PRO A 34 9.83 -14.98 4.96
N THR A 35 11.14 -15.00 5.21
CA THR A 35 12.04 -15.96 4.59
C THR A 35 11.77 -17.39 5.08
N LEU A 36 12.25 -18.39 4.34
CA LEU A 36 12.18 -19.80 4.77
C LEU A 36 12.96 -20.02 6.09
N LEU A 37 14.06 -19.27 6.29
CA LEU A 37 14.82 -19.34 7.53
C LEU A 37 13.98 -18.83 8.70
N ALA A 38 13.41 -17.64 8.60
CA ALA A 38 12.55 -17.07 9.64
C ALA A 38 11.39 -18.02 10.00
N ARG A 39 10.73 -18.63 9.00
CA ARG A 39 9.66 -19.62 9.26
C ARG A 39 10.15 -20.80 10.07
N ARG A 40 11.30 -21.39 9.73
CA ARG A 40 11.88 -22.52 10.46
C ARG A 40 12.25 -22.16 11.90
N GLU A 41 12.79 -20.97 12.12
CA GLU A 41 13.14 -20.48 13.45
C GLU A 41 11.88 -20.30 14.31
N TRP A 42 10.83 -19.70 13.78
CA TRP A 42 9.55 -19.54 14.48
C TRP A 42 8.89 -20.88 14.81
N GLU A 43 8.85 -21.81 13.86
CA GLU A 43 8.32 -23.16 14.08
C GLU A 43 9.13 -23.91 15.15
N SER A 44 10.47 -23.81 15.12
CA SER A 44 11.35 -24.43 16.12
C SER A 44 11.17 -23.83 17.51
N ALA A 45 10.75 -22.55 17.58
CA ALA A 45 10.41 -21.87 18.83
C ALA A 45 8.97 -22.15 19.30
N GLY A 46 8.21 -22.97 18.58
CA GLY A 46 6.83 -23.29 18.90
C GLY A 46 5.83 -22.15 18.62
N LEU A 47 6.21 -21.18 17.78
CA LEU A 47 5.34 -20.09 17.39
C LEU A 47 4.39 -20.52 16.26
N GLU A 48 3.13 -20.14 16.39
CA GLU A 48 2.15 -20.32 15.33
C GLU A 48 2.38 -19.29 14.22
N LEU A 49 2.49 -19.76 12.97
CA LEU A 49 2.59 -18.89 11.81
C LEU A 49 1.26 -18.18 11.53
N PRO A 50 1.30 -16.89 11.11
CA PRO A 50 0.09 -16.18 10.71
C PRO A 50 -0.42 -16.67 9.35
N ASP A 51 -1.74 -16.77 9.20
CA ASP A 51 -2.37 -16.82 7.88
C ASP A 51 -2.39 -15.40 7.29
N LEU A 52 -1.50 -15.15 6.32
CA LEU A 52 -1.37 -13.82 5.73
C LEU A 52 -2.59 -13.41 4.89
N GLN A 53 -3.32 -14.37 4.29
CA GLN A 53 -4.51 -14.06 3.53
C GLN A 53 -5.67 -13.68 4.46
N ALA A 54 -5.87 -14.43 5.52
CA ALA A 54 -6.86 -14.10 6.55
C ALA A 54 -6.55 -12.75 7.21
N MET A 55 -5.27 -12.46 7.50
CA MET A 55 -4.83 -11.18 8.05
C MET A 55 -5.14 -10.01 7.10
N ARG A 56 -4.83 -10.13 5.81
CA ARG A 56 -5.12 -9.10 4.79
C ARG A 56 -6.62 -8.86 4.68
N LYS A 57 -7.41 -9.93 4.63
CA LYS A 57 -8.88 -9.83 4.57
C LYS A 57 -9.48 -9.20 5.82
N PHE A 58 -8.95 -9.51 7.00
CA PHE A 58 -9.36 -8.88 8.26
C PHE A 58 -9.11 -7.36 8.21
N ARG A 59 -7.93 -6.91 7.81
CA ARG A 59 -7.55 -5.50 7.68
C ARG A 59 -8.45 -4.77 6.68
N TRP A 60 -8.63 -5.36 5.51
CA TRP A 60 -9.52 -4.85 4.47
C TRP A 60 -10.96 -4.69 4.97
N ASN A 61 -11.51 -5.70 5.66
CA ASN A 61 -12.85 -5.64 6.24
C ASN A 61 -12.97 -4.50 7.25
N ARG A 62 -11.96 -4.28 8.09
CA ARG A 62 -11.97 -3.21 9.08
C ARG A 62 -11.95 -1.83 8.43
N LEU A 63 -11.07 -1.61 7.47
CA LEU A 63 -10.99 -0.35 6.74
C LEU A 63 -12.33 -0.07 6.03
N THR A 64 -12.83 -1.02 5.24
CA THR A 64 -14.10 -0.88 4.51
C THR A 64 -15.26 -0.60 5.46
N LYS A 65 -15.34 -1.31 6.59
CA LYS A 65 -16.37 -1.04 7.60
C LYS A 65 -16.31 0.41 8.09
N HIS A 66 -15.13 0.91 8.44
CA HIS A 66 -14.99 2.28 8.95
C HIS A 66 -15.24 3.36 7.88
N ILE A 67 -14.97 3.07 6.60
CA ILE A 67 -15.34 3.92 5.46
C ILE A 67 -16.86 4.01 5.35
N VAL A 68 -17.55 2.88 5.34
CA VAL A 68 -19.01 2.80 5.21
C VAL A 68 -19.72 3.41 6.41
N ASP A 69 -19.30 3.10 7.63
CA ASP A 69 -19.90 3.61 8.88
C ASP A 69 -19.84 5.15 8.96
N ARG A 70 -18.91 5.80 8.24
CA ARG A 70 -18.74 7.26 8.20
C ARG A 70 -19.30 7.91 6.95
N GLU A 71 -19.94 7.12 6.12
CA GLU A 71 -20.48 7.60 4.83
C GLU A 71 -19.39 8.28 4.00
N TYR A 72 -18.22 7.64 3.87
CA TYR A 72 -17.17 8.06 2.94
C TYR A 72 -17.27 7.27 1.63
N GLY A 73 -17.00 7.91 0.50
CA GLY A 73 -16.88 7.24 -0.81
C GLY A 73 -15.62 6.38 -0.91
N GLY A 74 -14.60 6.71 -0.12
CA GLY A 74 -13.35 5.95 -0.05
C GLY A 74 -12.37 6.56 0.93
N LEU A 75 -11.25 5.84 1.09
CA LEU A 75 -10.08 6.24 1.87
C LEU A 75 -8.86 6.28 0.93
N LEU A 76 -8.28 7.46 0.77
CA LEU A 76 -7.04 7.68 0.02
C LEU A 76 -5.87 7.78 1.01
N MET A 77 -4.89 6.89 0.86
CA MET A 77 -3.75 6.75 1.75
C MET A 77 -2.45 7.08 1.02
N PHE A 78 -1.62 7.94 1.60
CA PHE A 78 -0.23 8.22 1.22
C PHE A 78 0.77 7.84 2.31
N ASP A 79 0.31 7.65 3.56
CA ASP A 79 1.19 7.22 4.64
C ASP A 79 1.70 5.79 4.39
N PRO A 80 3.03 5.55 4.40
CA PRO A 80 3.59 4.24 4.12
C PRO A 80 3.13 3.13 5.08
N LEU A 81 2.82 3.47 6.34
CA LEU A 81 2.34 2.50 7.33
C LEU A 81 0.89 2.12 7.06
N ASN A 82 0.07 3.09 6.65
CA ASN A 82 -1.32 2.85 6.29
C ASN A 82 -1.44 2.08 4.97
N ILE A 83 -0.61 2.42 3.98
CA ILE A 83 -0.47 1.65 2.73
C ILE A 83 -0.10 0.20 3.04
N ARG A 84 0.91 -0.01 3.90
CA ARG A 84 1.30 -1.36 4.33
C ARG A 84 0.17 -2.09 5.05
N TYR A 85 -0.57 -1.41 5.92
CA TYR A 85 -1.71 -2.02 6.60
C TYR A 85 -2.79 -2.47 5.62
N ALA A 86 -3.12 -1.65 4.63
CA ALA A 86 -4.14 -1.95 3.63
C ALA A 86 -3.73 -3.04 2.65
N THR A 87 -2.46 -3.03 2.19
CA THR A 87 -2.00 -3.85 1.05
C THR A 87 -1.02 -4.96 1.42
N ASP A 88 -0.42 -4.92 2.63
CA ASP A 88 0.73 -5.74 3.04
C ASP A 88 1.96 -5.59 2.14
N SER A 89 2.06 -4.46 1.43
CA SER A 89 3.12 -4.12 0.48
C SER A 89 3.92 -2.92 0.95
N THR A 90 5.23 -2.97 0.74
CA THR A 90 6.16 -1.87 1.06
C THR A 90 7.06 -1.57 -0.13
N ASN A 91 7.43 -0.30 -0.28
CA ASN A 91 8.40 0.13 -1.27
C ASN A 91 9.13 1.37 -0.75
N MET A 92 10.46 1.33 -0.64
CA MET A 92 11.33 2.45 -0.24
C MET A 92 10.72 3.35 0.86
N GLN A 93 10.32 2.77 1.99
CA GLN A 93 9.49 3.46 3.00
C GLN A 93 10.06 4.81 3.47
N LEU A 94 11.37 4.89 3.73
CA LEU A 94 12.00 6.13 4.17
C LEU A 94 11.92 7.22 3.08
N TRP A 95 12.20 6.85 1.83
CA TRP A 95 12.08 7.75 0.69
C TRP A 95 10.63 8.18 0.47
N ASN A 96 9.70 7.25 0.53
CA ASN A 96 8.26 7.51 0.37
C ASN A 96 7.69 8.41 1.48
N THR A 97 8.26 8.39 2.67
CA THR A 97 7.88 9.31 3.75
C THR A 97 8.27 10.77 3.41
N HIS A 98 9.38 10.96 2.73
CA HIS A 98 9.87 12.28 2.32
C HIS A 98 9.27 12.73 0.98
N ASN A 99 9.23 11.83 0.00
CA ASN A 99 8.69 12.06 -1.34
C ASN A 99 7.59 11.03 -1.62
N PRO A 100 6.34 11.29 -1.23
CA PRO A 100 5.26 10.32 -1.38
C PRO A 100 4.91 10.11 -2.84
N PHE A 101 5.30 8.95 -3.38
CA PHE A 101 5.02 8.51 -4.75
C PHE A 101 4.03 7.35 -4.81
N ARG A 102 3.74 6.73 -3.66
CA ARG A 102 2.74 5.68 -3.54
C ARG A 102 1.45 6.24 -2.98
N ALA A 103 0.35 5.78 -3.53
CA ALA A 103 -0.97 6.01 -2.97
C ALA A 103 -1.80 4.74 -3.04
N VAL A 104 -2.75 4.60 -2.12
CA VAL A 104 -3.78 3.56 -2.18
C VAL A 104 -5.13 4.20 -1.99
N LEU A 105 -6.06 3.90 -2.90
CA LEU A 105 -7.47 4.21 -2.74
C LEU A 105 -8.23 2.91 -2.43
N LEU A 106 -8.91 2.88 -1.29
CA LEU A 106 -9.88 1.86 -0.95
C LEU A 106 -11.28 2.48 -1.01
N CYS A 107 -12.08 2.07 -1.96
CA CYS A 107 -13.43 2.57 -2.18
C CYS A 107 -14.45 1.92 -1.23
N ALA A 108 -15.63 2.52 -1.10
CA ALA A 108 -16.67 2.09 -0.15
C ALA A 108 -17.22 0.69 -0.44
N ASP A 109 -17.21 0.24 -1.69
CA ASP A 109 -17.59 -1.14 -2.08
C ASP A 109 -16.46 -2.16 -1.88
N GLY A 110 -15.27 -1.68 -1.46
CA GLY A 110 -14.09 -2.51 -1.23
C GLY A 110 -13.14 -2.62 -2.42
N TYR A 111 -13.40 -1.92 -3.52
CA TYR A 111 -12.48 -1.85 -4.65
C TYR A 111 -11.21 -1.13 -4.24
N MET A 112 -10.04 -1.74 -4.45
CA MET A 112 -8.75 -1.20 -3.99
C MET A 112 -7.78 -1.03 -5.16
N VAL A 113 -7.25 0.18 -5.30
CA VAL A 113 -6.27 0.55 -6.32
C VAL A 113 -5.00 1.04 -5.65
N ILE A 114 -3.84 0.65 -6.16
CA ILE A 114 -2.54 1.16 -5.75
C ILE A 114 -1.86 1.90 -6.90
N TRP A 115 -1.31 3.07 -6.62
CA TRP A 115 -0.32 3.75 -7.47
C TRP A 115 1.07 3.50 -6.91
N ASP A 116 1.97 3.06 -7.77
CA ASP A 116 3.37 2.77 -7.43
C ASP A 116 4.26 3.07 -8.64
N TYR A 117 5.55 2.84 -8.56
CA TYR A 117 6.42 2.91 -9.72
C TYR A 117 6.03 1.87 -10.77
N LYS A 118 6.17 2.26 -12.07
CA LYS A 118 5.80 1.41 -13.22
C LYS A 118 6.49 0.02 -13.21
N ASN A 119 7.68 -0.07 -12.65
CA ASN A 119 8.47 -1.31 -12.57
C ASN A 119 8.26 -2.09 -11.27
N SER A 120 7.28 -1.72 -10.44
CA SER A 120 7.06 -2.29 -9.11
C SER A 120 5.74 -3.06 -8.92
N PRO A 121 5.04 -3.55 -9.97
CA PRO A 121 3.75 -4.24 -9.78
C PRO A 121 3.88 -5.50 -8.94
N PHE A 122 5.01 -6.20 -8.99
CA PHE A 122 5.29 -7.41 -8.21
C PHE A 122 5.23 -7.19 -6.69
N LEU A 123 5.33 -5.94 -6.22
CA LEU A 123 5.25 -5.61 -4.79
C LEU A 123 3.84 -5.71 -4.22
N SER A 124 2.81 -5.77 -5.05
CA SER A 124 1.40 -5.88 -4.62
C SER A 124 0.59 -6.94 -5.36
N GLU A 125 1.11 -7.52 -6.45
CA GLU A 125 0.41 -8.55 -7.26
C GLU A 125 0.07 -9.83 -6.49
N PHE A 126 0.77 -10.10 -5.38
CA PHE A 126 0.49 -11.24 -4.50
C PHE A 126 -0.79 -11.05 -3.66
N ASN A 127 -1.34 -9.84 -3.58
CA ASN A 127 -2.52 -9.54 -2.81
C ASN A 127 -3.76 -9.40 -3.72
N PRO A 128 -4.66 -10.40 -3.77
CA PRO A 128 -5.82 -10.38 -4.66
C PRO A 128 -6.87 -9.32 -4.29
N LEU A 129 -6.72 -8.65 -3.14
CA LEU A 129 -7.58 -7.55 -2.73
C LEU A 129 -7.23 -6.25 -3.48
N VAL A 130 -6.00 -6.11 -3.97
CA VAL A 130 -5.60 -5.03 -4.88
C VAL A 130 -6.11 -5.39 -6.27
N LYS A 131 -7.02 -4.56 -6.81
CA LYS A 131 -7.68 -4.82 -8.10
C LYS A 131 -6.95 -4.19 -9.27
N GLU A 132 -6.34 -3.03 -9.05
CA GLU A 132 -5.57 -2.32 -10.06
C GLU A 132 -4.25 -1.83 -9.51
N GLN A 133 -3.27 -1.77 -10.41
CA GLN A 133 -1.97 -1.17 -10.16
C GLN A 133 -1.76 -0.08 -11.20
N ARG A 134 -1.52 1.14 -10.75
CA ARG A 134 -1.34 2.34 -11.55
C ARG A 134 -0.02 3.02 -11.21
N SER A 135 0.30 4.11 -11.90
CA SER A 135 1.42 4.99 -11.60
C SER A 135 0.98 6.45 -11.73
N GLY A 136 1.70 7.38 -11.12
CA GLY A 136 1.41 8.80 -11.27
C GLY A 136 0.88 9.52 -10.02
N ALA A 137 1.02 8.90 -8.84
CA ALA A 137 0.70 9.55 -7.56
C ALA A 137 1.85 10.39 -6.97
N ASP A 138 2.89 10.62 -7.73
CA ASP A 138 4.10 11.38 -7.37
C ASP A 138 3.82 12.89 -7.44
N LEU A 139 3.13 13.40 -6.43
CA LEU A 139 2.62 14.79 -6.35
C LEU A 139 3.61 15.71 -5.63
N PHE A 140 4.91 15.59 -5.91
CA PHE A 140 5.96 16.38 -5.29
C PHE A 140 6.91 17.02 -6.31
N TYR A 141 7.48 18.17 -5.95
CA TYR A 141 8.22 19.03 -6.88
C TYR A 141 9.47 18.36 -7.46
N PHE A 142 10.17 17.55 -6.66
CA PHE A 142 11.41 16.88 -7.12
C PHE A 142 11.20 16.05 -8.40
N ASP A 143 10.05 15.37 -8.51
CA ASP A 143 9.74 14.52 -9.68
C ASP A 143 9.04 15.29 -10.81
N ARG A 144 8.15 16.21 -10.48
CA ARG A 144 7.27 16.88 -11.45
C ARG A 144 7.71 18.29 -11.83
N GLY A 145 8.55 18.94 -11.02
CA GLY A 145 8.92 20.34 -11.24
C GLY A 145 7.68 21.24 -11.36
N ASP A 146 7.71 22.16 -12.31
CA ASP A 146 6.64 23.12 -12.54
C ASP A 146 5.34 22.49 -13.08
N LYS A 147 5.37 21.20 -13.48
CA LYS A 147 4.21 20.42 -13.92
C LYS A 147 3.46 19.71 -12.80
N ILE A 148 3.79 19.98 -11.56
CA ILE A 148 3.16 19.32 -10.39
C ILE A 148 1.64 19.58 -10.33
N GLY A 149 1.17 20.76 -10.75
CA GLY A 149 -0.26 21.07 -10.84
C GLY A 149 -0.98 20.17 -11.84
N ASP A 150 -0.45 20.06 -13.06
CA ASP A 150 -1.03 19.22 -14.11
C ASP A 150 -1.06 17.73 -13.68
N ALA A 151 0.01 17.26 -13.02
CA ALA A 151 0.08 15.90 -12.53
C ALA A 151 -0.96 15.64 -11.42
N ALA A 152 -1.16 16.61 -10.52
CA ALA A 152 -2.17 16.54 -9.49
C ALA A 152 -3.60 16.50 -10.05
N ASP A 153 -3.87 17.28 -11.10
CA ASP A 153 -5.17 17.29 -11.77
C ASP A 153 -5.46 15.94 -12.46
N VAL A 154 -4.47 15.34 -13.12
CA VAL A 154 -4.60 14.01 -13.71
C VAL A 154 -4.90 12.96 -12.63
N PHE A 155 -4.13 12.95 -11.55
CA PHE A 155 -4.34 12.03 -10.42
C PHE A 155 -5.72 12.21 -9.78
N ALA A 156 -6.14 13.45 -9.53
CA ALA A 156 -7.45 13.75 -8.92
C ALA A 156 -8.61 13.28 -9.83
N ASN A 157 -8.48 13.41 -11.16
CA ASN A 157 -9.46 12.89 -12.11
C ASN A 157 -9.54 11.35 -12.08
N GLU A 158 -8.41 10.65 -11.96
CA GLU A 158 -8.42 9.19 -11.78
C GLU A 158 -9.15 8.79 -10.50
N VAL A 159 -8.87 9.46 -9.37
CA VAL A 159 -9.60 9.26 -8.11
C VAL A 159 -11.10 9.52 -8.28
N ARG A 160 -11.48 10.59 -9.02
CA ARG A 160 -12.88 10.91 -9.29
C ARG A 160 -13.58 9.80 -10.05
N LEU A 161 -12.96 9.25 -11.09
CA LEU A 161 -13.54 8.14 -11.86
C LEU A 161 -13.79 6.92 -10.99
N LEU A 162 -12.81 6.55 -10.15
CA LEU A 162 -12.92 5.42 -9.24
C LEU A 162 -14.02 5.63 -8.18
N ILE A 163 -14.11 6.82 -7.59
CA ILE A 163 -15.15 7.12 -6.60
C ILE A 163 -16.54 7.18 -7.24
N ASN A 164 -16.67 7.65 -8.47
CA ASN A 164 -17.95 7.62 -9.18
C ASN A 164 -18.43 6.18 -9.42
N GLU A 165 -17.52 5.25 -9.69
CA GLU A 165 -17.84 3.84 -9.95
C GLU A 165 -18.03 3.04 -8.66
N HIS A 166 -17.16 3.24 -7.66
CA HIS A 166 -17.00 2.39 -6.48
C HIS A 166 -17.32 3.07 -5.14
N GLY A 167 -17.59 4.37 -5.14
CA GLY A 167 -17.81 5.17 -3.92
C GLY A 167 -19.27 5.26 -3.46
N ASN A 168 -20.18 4.41 -3.99
CA ASN A 168 -21.59 4.40 -3.64
C ASN A 168 -22.27 5.78 -3.79
N GLY A 169 -21.83 6.59 -4.75
CA GLY A 169 -22.38 7.94 -5.04
C GLY A 169 -21.96 9.00 -4.01
N ASN A 170 -20.97 8.75 -3.18
CA ASN A 170 -20.54 9.66 -2.12
C ASN A 170 -19.23 10.38 -2.49
N ASN A 171 -19.23 11.72 -2.43
CA ASN A 171 -18.04 12.55 -2.71
C ASN A 171 -17.24 12.92 -1.46
N ARG A 172 -17.56 12.37 -0.27
CA ARG A 172 -16.78 12.53 0.94
C ARG A 172 -15.60 11.57 0.89
N LEU A 173 -14.40 12.11 0.69
CA LEU A 173 -13.17 11.32 0.56
C LEU A 173 -12.32 11.47 1.81
N ALA A 174 -12.10 10.39 2.53
CA ALA A 174 -11.15 10.37 3.65
C ALA A 174 -9.72 10.33 3.09
N VAL A 175 -8.80 11.14 3.64
CA VAL A 175 -7.40 11.22 3.20
C VAL A 175 -6.51 11.26 4.44
N ASP A 176 -5.51 10.38 4.53
CA ASP A 176 -4.59 10.37 5.69
C ASP A 176 -3.51 11.45 5.57
N LYS A 177 -2.89 11.55 4.41
CA LYS A 177 -1.90 12.57 4.07
C LYS A 177 -2.02 12.89 2.59
N ILE A 178 -1.71 14.12 2.21
CA ILE A 178 -1.63 14.50 0.80
C ILE A 178 -0.79 15.77 0.64
N MET A 179 -0.10 15.86 -0.48
CA MET A 179 0.61 17.08 -0.88
C MET A 179 -0.39 18.17 -1.28
N LEU A 180 0.00 19.43 -1.06
CA LEU A 180 -0.87 20.60 -1.24
C LEU A 180 -1.54 20.67 -2.64
N HIS A 181 -0.80 20.37 -3.71
CA HIS A 181 -1.36 20.37 -5.06
C HIS A 181 -2.43 19.29 -5.22
N GLY A 182 -2.18 18.08 -4.70
CA GLY A 182 -3.17 17.01 -4.72
C GLY A 182 -4.45 17.36 -3.96
N LEU A 183 -4.32 17.97 -2.77
CA LEU A 183 -5.49 18.44 -2.01
C LEU A 183 -6.33 19.43 -2.82
N ARG A 184 -5.67 20.45 -3.38
CA ARG A 184 -6.38 21.49 -4.17
C ARG A 184 -7.06 20.92 -5.41
N SER A 185 -6.43 19.98 -6.10
CA SER A 185 -7.03 19.34 -7.28
C SER A 185 -8.23 18.45 -6.90
N LEU A 186 -8.20 17.76 -5.75
CA LEU A 186 -9.37 17.02 -5.25
C LEU A 186 -10.52 17.97 -4.89
N GLU A 187 -10.24 19.06 -4.17
CA GLU A 187 -11.24 20.07 -3.79
C GLU A 187 -11.84 20.76 -5.02
N ALA A 188 -11.04 21.04 -6.07
CA ALA A 188 -11.52 21.60 -7.34
C ALA A 188 -12.48 20.67 -8.09
N LEU A 189 -12.47 19.37 -7.80
CA LEU A 189 -13.42 18.37 -8.29
C LEU A 189 -14.60 18.13 -7.32
N ASP A 190 -14.89 19.06 -6.41
CA ASP A 190 -15.98 19.00 -5.43
C ASP A 190 -15.90 17.82 -4.43
N PHE A 191 -14.70 17.24 -4.22
CA PHE A 191 -14.55 16.32 -3.12
C PHE A 191 -14.62 17.05 -1.78
N LYS A 192 -15.39 16.50 -0.85
CA LYS A 192 -15.36 16.88 0.56
C LYS A 192 -14.25 16.05 1.22
N VAL A 193 -13.05 16.63 1.28
CA VAL A 193 -11.90 15.95 1.88
C VAL A 193 -12.08 15.90 3.40
N MET A 194 -11.98 14.69 3.96
CA MET A 194 -12.15 14.39 5.38
C MET A 194 -10.86 13.79 5.94
N ASP A 195 -10.67 13.90 7.26
CA ASP A 195 -9.54 13.27 7.93
C ASP A 195 -9.64 11.73 7.86
N GLY A 196 -8.68 11.12 7.18
CA GLY A 196 -8.57 9.67 7.00
C GLY A 196 -7.80 8.97 8.12
N GLU A 197 -7.04 9.69 8.95
CA GLU A 197 -6.29 9.09 10.05
C GLU A 197 -7.22 8.42 11.06
N GLU A 198 -8.42 8.98 11.31
CA GLU A 198 -9.40 8.35 12.18
C GLU A 198 -9.78 6.95 11.69
N VAL A 199 -9.94 6.75 10.38
CA VAL A 199 -10.28 5.45 9.79
C VAL A 199 -9.15 4.46 10.02
N THR A 200 -7.91 4.86 9.72
CA THR A 200 -6.74 3.99 9.80
C THR A 200 -6.41 3.64 11.25
N GLU A 201 -6.40 4.61 12.17
CA GLU A 201 -6.10 4.39 13.58
C GLU A 201 -7.14 3.49 14.26
N LYS A 202 -8.43 3.72 14.02
CA LYS A 202 -9.49 2.85 14.56
C LYS A 202 -9.47 1.44 13.95
N SER A 203 -9.07 1.32 12.68
CA SER A 203 -8.89 0.01 12.06
C SER A 203 -7.73 -0.77 12.68
N ARG A 204 -6.63 -0.09 12.99
CA ARG A 204 -5.42 -0.68 13.56
C ARG A 204 -5.48 -0.94 15.06
N SER A 205 -6.39 -0.29 15.78
CA SER A 205 -6.49 -0.38 17.26
C SER A 205 -6.81 -1.79 17.75
N ILE A 206 -7.67 -2.53 17.04
CA ILE A 206 -8.06 -3.91 17.38
C ILE A 206 -7.33 -4.87 16.43
N LYS A 207 -6.59 -5.83 17.00
CA LYS A 207 -5.80 -6.81 16.26
C LYS A 207 -6.60 -8.08 16.01
N GLY A 208 -6.51 -8.60 14.78
CA GLY A 208 -6.97 -9.95 14.45
C GLY A 208 -6.02 -11.02 14.98
N ILE A 209 -6.49 -12.26 15.03
CA ILE A 209 -5.68 -13.38 15.56
C ILE A 209 -4.37 -13.55 14.79
N ASP A 210 -4.40 -13.42 13.47
CA ASP A 210 -3.20 -13.58 12.64
C ASP A 210 -2.27 -12.36 12.71
N GLU A 211 -2.79 -11.16 13.02
CA GLU A 211 -1.94 -10.03 13.36
C GLU A 211 -1.20 -10.26 14.68
N ILE A 212 -1.86 -10.87 15.68
CA ILE A 212 -1.23 -11.22 16.95
C ILE A 212 -0.13 -12.27 16.73
N LYS A 213 -0.39 -13.30 15.90
CA LYS A 213 0.63 -14.30 15.53
C LYS A 213 1.81 -13.63 14.82
N ALA A 214 1.55 -12.75 13.85
CA ALA A 214 2.60 -12.02 13.13
C ALA A 214 3.44 -11.15 14.07
N MET A 215 2.80 -10.48 15.04
CA MET A 215 3.53 -9.68 16.06
C MET A 215 4.40 -10.56 16.95
N ARG A 216 3.92 -11.73 17.36
CA ARG A 216 4.71 -12.68 18.15
C ARG A 216 5.93 -13.17 17.38
N CYS A 217 5.74 -13.54 16.11
CA CYS A 217 6.84 -13.93 15.22
C CYS A 217 7.87 -12.80 15.04
N ALA A 218 7.40 -11.55 14.88
CA ALA A 218 8.28 -10.39 14.69
C ALA A 218 9.03 -9.97 15.95
N SER A 219 8.59 -10.41 17.14
CA SER A 219 9.21 -10.09 18.43
C SER A 219 10.19 -11.16 18.90
N TYR A 220 10.29 -12.28 18.20
CA TYR A 220 11.22 -13.37 18.44
C TYR A 220 12.56 -13.10 17.77
#